data_1b5a4493093e9cea83fe9349a50970fe
#
_entry.id   1b5a4493093e9cea83fe9349a50970fe
#
_cell.length_a   1.000
_cell.length_b   1.000
_cell.length_c   1.000
_cell.angle_alpha   90.00
_cell.angle_beta   90.00
_cell.angle_gamma   90.00
#
_symmetry.space_group_name_H-M   'P 1'
#
loop_
_entity.id
_entity.type
_entity.pdbx_description
1 polymer ?
#
loop_
_entity_poly.entity_id
_entity_poly.type
_entity_poly.pdbx_seq_one_letter_code
_entity_poly.pdbx_strand_id
1 'polypeptide(L)'
;MIVAYDINETRVITQTHHAHIAGFIGNHLKSEYKSLFFSEIIAAIFYHETQETDFNYTRQLNDLGQPVSFDKPDITLEEQAEKTNKILDKLKTRSLLVAALVSTHLQFLCPQVFTSGLVSKSHSNLDRKAMRLYKIKKADYDYLYGIVRFCDRLSLMICQNELPDAQRSFEI
;
A
#
# COMPACT_ATOMS: atom_id res chain seq x y z
N MET A 1 -12.59 -2.27 -0.01
CA MET A 1 -12.66 -3.40 -0.96
C MET A 1 -12.31 -2.92 -2.35
N ILE A 2 -11.81 -3.79 -3.22
CA ILE A 2 -11.68 -3.56 -4.65
C ILE A 2 -12.89 -4.18 -5.33
N VAL A 3 -13.61 -3.42 -6.14
CA VAL A 3 -14.83 -3.87 -6.82
C VAL A 3 -14.59 -3.81 -8.32
N ALA A 4 -14.66 -4.96 -8.98
CA ALA A 4 -14.57 -5.07 -10.43
C ALA A 4 -15.94 -5.52 -10.97
N TYR A 5 -16.46 -4.77 -11.93
CA TYR A 5 -17.73 -5.06 -12.57
C TYR A 5 -17.49 -5.75 -13.91
N ASP A 6 -18.15 -6.89 -14.10
CA ASP A 6 -18.22 -7.58 -15.38
C ASP A 6 -19.69 -7.69 -15.82
N ILE A 7 -19.93 -8.08 -17.07
CA ILE A 7 -21.29 -8.14 -17.68
C ILE A 7 -22.23 -9.04 -16.85
N ASN A 8 -21.70 -10.12 -16.28
CA ASN A 8 -22.50 -11.15 -15.60
C ASN A 8 -22.22 -11.25 -14.09
N GLU A 9 -21.19 -10.57 -13.57
CA GLU A 9 -20.80 -10.71 -12.17
C GLU A 9 -20.16 -9.43 -11.61
N THR A 10 -20.30 -9.25 -10.32
CA THR A 10 -19.52 -8.25 -9.56
C THR A 10 -18.51 -8.99 -8.71
N ARG A 11 -17.24 -8.78 -8.98
CA ARG A 11 -16.14 -9.36 -8.21
C ARG A 11 -15.72 -8.43 -7.11
N VAL A 12 -15.67 -8.94 -5.88
CA VAL A 12 -15.25 -8.19 -4.70
C VAL A 12 -13.98 -8.83 -4.14
N ILE A 13 -12.92 -8.05 -4.04
CA ILE A 13 -11.61 -8.48 -3.51
C ILE A 13 -11.27 -7.62 -2.31
N THR A 14 -10.88 -8.25 -1.20
CA THR A 14 -10.46 -7.50 0.00
C THR A 14 -9.08 -6.89 -0.22
N GLN A 15 -8.78 -5.80 0.50
CA GLN A 15 -7.44 -5.21 0.47
C GLN A 15 -6.36 -6.18 0.97
N THR A 16 -6.70 -7.05 1.89
CA THR A 16 -5.79 -8.13 2.34
C THR A 16 -5.45 -9.09 1.20
N HIS A 17 -6.44 -9.52 0.41
CA HIS A 17 -6.17 -10.40 -0.74
C HIS A 17 -5.37 -9.69 -1.84
N HIS A 18 -5.64 -8.41 -2.08
CA HIS A 18 -4.85 -7.58 -2.97
C HIS A 18 -3.38 -7.52 -2.53
N ALA A 19 -3.12 -7.27 -1.24
CA ALA A 19 -1.77 -7.26 -0.70
C ALA A 19 -1.06 -8.62 -0.83
N HIS A 20 -1.79 -9.73 -0.72
CA HIS A 20 -1.25 -11.06 -0.98
C HIS A 20 -0.86 -11.25 -2.45
N ILE A 21 -1.69 -10.80 -3.40
CA ILE A 21 -1.36 -10.84 -4.83
C ILE A 21 -0.12 -9.98 -5.10
N ALA A 22 -0.05 -8.77 -4.55
CA ALA A 22 1.12 -7.90 -4.66
C ALA A 22 2.38 -8.58 -4.12
N GLY A 23 2.29 -9.23 -2.95
CA GLY A 23 3.40 -9.99 -2.36
C GLY A 23 3.82 -11.19 -3.21
N PHE A 24 2.86 -11.89 -3.82
CA PHE A 24 3.15 -12.96 -4.78
C PHE A 24 3.92 -12.44 -5.99
N ILE A 25 3.48 -11.32 -6.60
CA ILE A 25 4.19 -10.66 -7.70
C ILE A 25 5.63 -10.33 -7.27
N GLY A 26 5.79 -9.68 -6.12
CA GLY A 26 7.11 -9.32 -5.60
C GLY A 26 8.05 -10.50 -5.45
N ASN A 27 7.56 -11.63 -4.92
CA ASN A 27 8.38 -12.84 -4.77
C ASN A 27 8.82 -13.47 -6.10
N HIS A 28 8.06 -13.25 -7.18
CA HIS A 28 8.35 -13.78 -8.52
C HIS A 28 9.14 -12.82 -9.42
N LEU A 29 9.56 -11.66 -8.88
CA LEU A 29 10.50 -10.80 -9.61
C LEU A 29 11.80 -11.54 -9.90
N LYS A 30 12.41 -11.24 -11.04
CA LYS A 30 13.71 -11.79 -11.42
C LYS A 30 14.76 -11.42 -10.37
N SER A 31 15.80 -12.25 -10.25
CA SER A 31 16.88 -12.07 -9.27
C SER A 31 17.59 -10.71 -9.39
N GLU A 32 17.66 -10.14 -10.57
CA GLU A 32 18.26 -8.82 -10.83
C GLU A 32 17.54 -7.67 -10.10
N TYR A 33 16.24 -7.84 -9.77
CA TYR A 33 15.46 -6.88 -8.99
C TYR A 33 15.52 -7.12 -7.47
N LYS A 34 16.14 -8.23 -7.03
CA LYS A 34 16.21 -8.60 -5.62
C LYS A 34 17.45 -7.98 -4.98
N SER A 35 17.24 -6.91 -4.24
CA SER A 35 18.29 -6.21 -3.49
C SER A 35 18.63 -6.89 -2.17
N LEU A 36 19.64 -6.39 -1.46
CA LEU A 36 19.97 -6.79 -0.09
C LEU A 36 18.78 -6.65 0.88
N PHE A 37 17.88 -5.73 0.62
CA PHE A 37 16.69 -5.44 1.46
C PHE A 37 15.41 -6.06 0.89
N PHE A 38 15.53 -7.16 0.15
CA PHE A 38 14.39 -7.77 -0.52
C PHE A 38 13.31 -8.26 0.47
N SER A 39 13.68 -8.80 1.61
CA SER A 39 12.75 -9.21 2.68
C SER A 39 11.94 -8.05 3.23
N GLU A 40 12.57 -6.88 3.39
CA GLU A 40 11.89 -5.66 3.83
C GLU A 40 10.94 -5.11 2.76
N ILE A 41 11.30 -5.22 1.48
CA ILE A 41 10.40 -4.86 0.37
C ILE A 41 9.15 -5.74 0.42
N ILE A 42 9.32 -7.06 0.50
CA ILE A 42 8.21 -8.00 0.56
C ILE A 42 7.34 -7.75 1.79
N ALA A 43 7.95 -7.49 2.95
CA ALA A 43 7.23 -7.13 4.15
C ALA A 43 6.44 -5.81 3.97
N ALA A 44 7.05 -4.79 3.36
CA ALA A 44 6.37 -3.53 3.08
C ALA A 44 5.16 -3.73 2.14
N ILE A 45 5.31 -4.57 1.10
CA ILE A 45 4.22 -4.93 0.19
C ILE A 45 3.07 -5.61 0.95
N PHE A 46 3.33 -6.53 1.87
CA PHE A 46 2.26 -7.17 2.65
C PHE A 46 1.61 -6.21 3.65
N TYR A 47 2.37 -5.24 4.17
CA TYR A 47 1.87 -4.37 5.24
C TYR A 47 1.26 -3.05 4.75
N HIS A 48 1.34 -2.71 3.47
CA HIS A 48 0.81 -1.43 3.00
C HIS A 48 -0.72 -1.30 3.18
N GLU A 49 -1.45 -2.44 3.19
CA GLU A 49 -2.91 -2.51 3.33
C GLU A 49 -3.40 -3.08 4.68
N THR A 50 -2.51 -3.35 5.63
CA THR A 50 -2.92 -3.93 6.94
C THR A 50 -3.77 -3.01 7.82
N GLN A 51 -4.10 -1.83 7.35
CA GLN A 51 -5.04 -0.94 8.04
C GLN A 51 -6.49 -1.45 7.98
N GLU A 52 -6.80 -2.36 7.06
CA GLU A 52 -8.15 -2.88 6.82
C GLU A 52 -8.30 -4.35 7.26
N THR A 53 -7.77 -4.69 8.44
CA THR A 53 -7.78 -6.07 8.93
C THR A 53 -9.17 -6.56 9.34
N ASP A 54 -10.14 -5.68 9.53
CA ASP A 54 -11.48 -6.07 9.96
C ASP A 54 -12.50 -5.85 8.85
N PHE A 55 -13.17 -6.92 8.46
CA PHE A 55 -14.36 -6.88 7.62
C PHE A 55 -15.47 -6.16 8.37
N ASN A 56 -15.49 -4.83 8.32
CA ASN A 56 -16.61 -4.05 8.83
C ASN A 56 -17.66 -3.92 7.72
N TYR A 57 -18.55 -4.90 7.62
CA TYR A 57 -19.60 -4.95 6.61
C TYR A 57 -20.44 -3.68 6.54
N THR A 58 -20.65 -2.98 7.64
CA THR A 58 -21.49 -1.79 7.68
C THR A 58 -20.89 -0.58 6.96
N ARG A 59 -19.54 -0.51 6.82
CA ARG A 59 -18.85 0.58 6.11
C ARG A 59 -18.42 0.20 4.69
N GLN A 60 -18.62 -1.04 4.31
CA GLN A 60 -18.20 -1.55 3.00
C GLN A 60 -19.37 -1.74 2.04
N LEU A 61 -20.59 -1.51 2.52
CA LEU A 61 -21.81 -1.52 1.73
C LEU A 61 -22.45 -0.14 1.78
N ASN A 62 -23.00 0.30 0.65
CA ASN A 62 -23.84 1.50 0.61
C ASN A 62 -25.26 1.20 1.16
N ASP A 63 -26.12 2.20 1.23
CA ASP A 63 -27.51 2.08 1.73
C ASP A 63 -28.36 1.08 0.92
N LEU A 64 -27.95 0.74 -0.30
CA LEU A 64 -28.57 -0.27 -1.15
C LEU A 64 -27.98 -1.67 -0.98
N GLY A 65 -27.04 -1.85 -0.04
CA GLY A 65 -26.36 -3.12 0.18
C GLY A 65 -25.31 -3.48 -0.90
N GLN A 66 -24.89 -2.52 -1.71
CA GLN A 66 -23.87 -2.74 -2.75
C GLN A 66 -22.47 -2.47 -2.19
N PRO A 67 -21.45 -3.25 -2.62
CA PRO A 67 -20.07 -3.03 -2.21
C PRO A 67 -19.56 -1.64 -2.60
N VAL A 68 -18.92 -0.95 -1.65
CA VAL A 68 -18.26 0.34 -1.88
C VAL A 68 -16.80 0.11 -2.21
N SER A 69 -16.35 0.65 -3.33
CA SER A 69 -14.95 0.55 -3.74
C SER A 69 -14.03 1.40 -2.85
N PHE A 70 -12.80 0.95 -2.66
CA PHE A 70 -11.80 1.57 -1.78
C PHE A 70 -11.40 3.01 -2.19
N ASP A 71 -11.60 3.38 -3.45
CA ASP A 71 -11.34 4.71 -3.99
C ASP A 71 -12.38 5.76 -3.52
N LYS A 72 -13.44 5.31 -2.85
CA LYS A 72 -14.49 6.16 -2.26
C LYS A 72 -14.67 5.84 -0.77
N PRO A 73 -13.62 5.98 0.06
CA PRO A 73 -13.74 5.65 1.47
C PRO A 73 -14.65 6.66 2.18
N ASP A 74 -15.63 6.14 2.90
CA ASP A 74 -16.45 6.92 3.83
C ASP A 74 -15.78 6.95 5.21
N ILE A 75 -14.57 7.55 5.27
CA ILE A 75 -13.80 7.73 6.50
C ILE A 75 -13.28 9.16 6.60
N THR A 76 -13.29 9.70 7.82
CA THR A 76 -12.78 11.05 8.07
C THR A 76 -11.26 11.12 7.99
N LEU A 77 -10.74 12.34 7.89
CA LEU A 77 -9.28 12.58 7.89
C LEU A 77 -8.64 12.15 9.22
N GLU A 78 -9.34 12.34 10.32
CA GLU A 78 -8.95 11.93 11.66
C GLU A 78 -8.84 10.41 11.78
N GLU A 79 -9.84 9.68 11.30
CA GLU A 79 -9.84 8.22 11.28
C GLU A 79 -8.70 7.67 10.41
N GLN A 80 -8.44 8.30 9.26
CA GLN A 80 -7.30 7.95 8.40
C GLN A 80 -5.96 8.19 9.10
N ALA A 81 -5.82 9.33 9.80
CA ALA A 81 -4.61 9.65 10.55
C ALA A 81 -4.39 8.69 11.73
N GLU A 82 -5.46 8.31 12.44
CA GLU A 82 -5.39 7.32 13.52
C GLU A 82 -4.90 5.95 13.00
N LYS A 83 -5.49 5.46 11.91
CA LYS A 83 -5.05 4.22 11.26
C LYS A 83 -3.58 4.30 10.82
N THR A 84 -3.19 5.43 10.20
CA THR A 84 -1.81 5.67 9.77
C THR A 84 -0.84 5.64 10.96
N ASN A 85 -1.17 6.33 12.06
CA ASN A 85 -0.34 6.32 13.27
C ASN A 85 -0.20 4.90 13.82
N LYS A 86 -1.29 4.17 13.97
CA LYS A 86 -1.33 2.78 14.47
C LYS A 86 -0.42 1.84 13.68
N ILE A 87 -0.53 1.86 12.34
CA ILE A 87 0.28 0.97 11.49
C ILE A 87 1.76 1.33 11.57
N LEU A 88 2.10 2.62 11.50
CA LEU A 88 3.49 3.07 11.55
C LEU A 88 4.13 2.80 12.92
N ASP A 89 3.40 2.94 14.02
CA ASP A 89 3.88 2.54 15.35
C ASP A 89 4.20 1.04 15.41
N LYS A 90 3.27 0.20 14.93
CA LYS A 90 3.46 -1.24 14.86
C LYS A 90 4.67 -1.62 13.99
N LEU A 91 4.83 -1.00 12.84
CA LEU A 91 5.92 -1.34 11.92
C LEU A 91 7.28 -0.87 12.41
N LYS A 92 7.37 0.29 13.06
CA LYS A 92 8.61 0.80 13.67
C LYS A 92 9.21 -0.16 14.71
N THR A 93 8.37 -0.91 15.42
CA THR A 93 8.85 -1.90 16.39
C THR A 93 9.43 -3.16 15.74
N ARG A 94 9.18 -3.36 14.44
CA ARG A 94 9.65 -4.52 13.69
C ARG A 94 10.83 -4.21 12.79
N SER A 95 10.68 -3.20 11.93
CA SER A 95 11.73 -2.73 11.03
C SER A 95 11.49 -1.27 10.68
N LEU A 96 12.50 -0.43 10.90
CA LEU A 96 12.42 0.98 10.52
C LEU A 96 12.34 1.15 9.00
N LEU A 97 13.00 0.27 8.22
CA LEU A 97 12.95 0.35 6.75
C LEU A 97 11.57 -0.01 6.23
N VAL A 98 10.94 -1.06 6.75
CA VAL A 98 9.55 -1.42 6.40
C VAL A 98 8.61 -0.27 6.74
N ALA A 99 8.72 0.30 7.95
CA ALA A 99 7.90 1.44 8.35
C ALA A 99 8.10 2.66 7.44
N ALA A 100 9.33 2.90 7.00
CA ALA A 100 9.65 3.99 6.09
C ALA A 100 9.02 3.78 4.70
N LEU A 101 9.17 2.58 4.12
CA LEU A 101 8.59 2.25 2.81
C LEU A 101 7.06 2.37 2.82
N VAL A 102 6.41 1.82 3.86
CA VAL A 102 4.96 1.94 4.04
C VAL A 102 4.54 3.39 4.27
N SER A 103 5.29 4.16 5.09
CA SER A 103 5.02 5.60 5.28
C SER A 103 5.10 6.37 3.96
N THR A 104 6.11 6.08 3.12
CA THR A 104 6.24 6.70 1.80
C THR A 104 5.05 6.35 0.91
N HIS A 105 4.59 5.11 0.97
CA HIS A 105 3.43 4.67 0.21
C HIS A 105 2.14 5.36 0.67
N LEU A 106 1.90 5.44 1.99
CA LEU A 106 0.75 6.15 2.55
C LEU A 106 0.78 7.65 2.24
N GLN A 107 1.96 8.28 2.21
CA GLN A 107 2.09 9.68 1.77
C GLN A 107 1.73 9.86 0.30
N PHE A 108 2.04 8.87 -0.55
CA PHE A 108 1.66 8.89 -1.96
C PHE A 108 0.15 8.72 -2.14
N LEU A 109 -0.49 7.81 -1.40
CA LEU A 109 -1.93 7.53 -1.50
C LEU A 109 -2.80 8.63 -0.86
N CYS A 110 -2.39 9.12 0.31
CA CYS A 110 -3.18 10.04 1.13
C CYS A 110 -2.32 11.23 1.63
N PRO A 111 -1.80 12.09 0.73
CA PRO A 111 -0.92 13.19 1.10
C PRO A 111 -1.58 14.17 2.10
N GLN A 112 -2.90 14.36 2.01
CA GLN A 112 -3.67 15.22 2.91
C GLN A 112 -3.57 14.80 4.38
N VAL A 113 -3.45 13.50 4.67
CA VAL A 113 -3.29 12.98 6.03
C VAL A 113 -1.97 13.46 6.65
N PHE A 114 -0.90 13.48 5.86
CA PHE A 114 0.43 13.90 6.33
C PHE A 114 0.58 15.43 6.43
N THR A 115 -0.17 16.19 5.62
CA THR A 115 -0.16 17.65 5.66
C THR A 115 -1.10 18.23 6.71
N SER A 116 -2.06 17.46 7.21
CA SER A 116 -3.03 17.89 8.23
C SER A 116 -2.42 18.20 9.61
N GLY A 117 -1.23 17.67 9.89
CA GLY A 117 -0.63 17.71 11.21
C GLY A 117 -1.15 16.66 12.22
N LEU A 118 -2.08 15.78 11.80
CA LEU A 118 -2.66 14.72 12.62
C LEU A 118 -1.75 13.48 12.74
N VAL A 119 -0.81 13.32 11.80
CA VAL A 119 0.20 12.26 11.88
C VAL A 119 1.24 12.65 12.93
N SER A 120 1.56 11.71 13.81
CA SER A 120 2.54 11.91 14.88
C SER A 120 3.90 12.39 14.35
N LYS A 121 4.50 13.36 15.04
CA LYS A 121 5.86 13.84 14.74
C LYS A 121 6.91 12.71 14.78
N SER A 122 6.66 11.64 15.53
CA SER A 122 7.54 10.46 15.57
C SER A 122 7.62 9.73 14.22
N HIS A 123 6.60 9.87 13.38
CA HIS A 123 6.52 9.30 12.03
C HIS A 123 7.08 10.24 10.95
N SER A 124 7.42 11.46 11.30
CA SER A 124 8.04 12.41 10.36
C SER A 124 9.41 11.93 9.91
N ASN A 125 9.67 12.03 8.60
CA ASN A 125 10.97 11.72 8.00
C ASN A 125 11.46 10.28 8.29
N LEU A 126 10.55 9.29 8.31
CA LEU A 126 10.94 7.88 8.49
C LEU A 126 11.89 7.42 7.38
N ASP A 127 11.69 7.88 6.15
CA ASP A 127 12.54 7.66 5.01
C ASP A 127 14.00 8.09 5.30
N ARG A 128 14.19 9.32 5.76
CA ARG A 128 15.52 9.85 6.11
C ARG A 128 16.16 9.11 7.28
N LYS A 129 15.36 8.74 8.29
CA LYS A 129 15.84 7.96 9.43
C LYS A 129 16.30 6.56 8.99
N ALA A 130 15.52 5.89 8.13
CA ALA A 130 15.85 4.59 7.59
C ALA A 130 17.10 4.66 6.69
N MET A 131 17.16 5.59 5.74
CA MET A 131 18.33 5.78 4.89
C MET A 131 19.61 5.97 5.70
N ARG A 132 19.54 6.78 6.78
CA ARG A 132 20.70 7.00 7.66
C ARG A 132 21.11 5.75 8.42
N LEU A 133 20.14 5.01 9.00
CA LEU A 133 20.40 3.82 9.81
C LEU A 133 20.98 2.68 8.96
N TYR A 134 20.38 2.43 7.79
CA TYR A 134 20.77 1.33 6.91
C TYR A 134 21.85 1.74 5.89
N LYS A 135 22.31 3.00 5.93
CA LYS A 135 23.30 3.58 4.99
C LYS A 135 22.88 3.46 3.53
N ILE A 136 21.59 3.65 3.27
CA ILE A 136 20.99 3.58 1.93
C ILE A 136 21.02 4.99 1.31
N LYS A 137 21.48 5.10 0.06
CA LYS A 137 21.42 6.36 -0.72
C LYS A 137 19.97 6.63 -1.16
N LYS A 138 19.65 7.90 -1.45
CA LYS A 138 18.29 8.27 -1.88
C LYS A 138 17.85 7.52 -3.13
N ALA A 139 18.71 7.41 -4.14
CA ALA A 139 18.40 6.68 -5.38
C ALA A 139 18.08 5.20 -5.11
N ASP A 140 18.85 4.55 -4.21
CA ASP A 140 18.59 3.16 -3.84
C ASP A 140 17.27 3.03 -3.07
N TYR A 141 16.97 3.97 -2.16
CA TYR A 141 15.70 4.00 -1.43
C TYR A 141 14.51 4.17 -2.39
N ASP A 142 14.64 5.08 -3.36
CA ASP A 142 13.60 5.29 -4.37
C ASP A 142 13.38 4.04 -5.23
N TYR A 143 14.45 3.31 -5.54
CA TYR A 143 14.36 2.03 -6.22
C TYR A 143 13.62 0.98 -5.37
N LEU A 144 13.92 0.85 -4.07
CA LEU A 144 13.20 -0.07 -3.16
C LEU A 144 11.71 0.27 -3.13
N TYR A 145 11.38 1.55 -3.00
CA TYR A 145 9.99 2.01 -3.01
C TYR A 145 9.33 1.80 -4.38
N GLY A 146 10.06 1.98 -5.46
CA GLY A 146 9.59 1.69 -6.82
C GLY A 146 9.09 0.27 -6.98
N ILE A 147 9.78 -0.72 -6.39
CA ILE A 147 9.33 -2.12 -6.40
C ILE A 147 8.02 -2.29 -5.61
N VAL A 148 7.89 -1.68 -4.43
CA VAL A 148 6.64 -1.73 -3.64
C VAL A 148 5.48 -1.18 -4.47
N ARG A 149 5.65 0.00 -5.06
CA ARG A 149 4.65 0.68 -5.87
C ARG A 149 4.28 -0.10 -7.13
N PHE A 150 5.27 -0.73 -7.78
CA PHE A 150 5.03 -1.57 -8.95
C PHE A 150 4.17 -2.78 -8.61
N CYS A 151 4.50 -3.51 -7.55
CA CYS A 151 3.76 -4.70 -7.14
C CYS A 151 2.32 -4.36 -6.72
N ASP A 152 2.14 -3.27 -5.99
CA ASP A 152 0.84 -2.73 -5.61
C ASP A 152 0.01 -2.42 -6.86
N ARG A 153 0.52 -1.58 -7.75
CA ARG A 153 -0.20 -1.15 -8.95
C ARG A 153 -0.56 -2.33 -9.88
N LEU A 154 0.38 -3.26 -10.12
CA LEU A 154 0.12 -4.42 -10.95
C LEU A 154 -0.95 -5.33 -10.34
N SER A 155 -0.92 -5.52 -9.03
CA SER A 155 -1.94 -6.32 -8.34
C SER A 155 -3.32 -5.67 -8.40
N LEU A 156 -3.42 -4.34 -8.28
CA LEU A 156 -4.67 -3.60 -8.48
C LEU A 156 -5.24 -3.80 -9.89
N MET A 157 -4.41 -3.70 -10.92
CA MET A 157 -4.83 -3.94 -12.31
C MET A 157 -5.37 -5.36 -12.51
N ILE A 158 -4.74 -6.36 -11.89
CA ILE A 158 -5.22 -7.76 -11.92
C ILE A 158 -6.57 -7.87 -11.19
N CYS A 159 -6.68 -7.28 -10.01
CA CYS A 159 -7.91 -7.33 -9.20
C CYS A 159 -9.09 -6.63 -9.89
N GLN A 160 -8.84 -5.54 -10.59
CA GLN A 160 -9.85 -4.76 -11.31
C GLN A 160 -10.16 -5.30 -12.71
N ASN A 161 -9.48 -6.37 -13.12
CA ASN A 161 -9.57 -6.92 -14.48
C ASN A 161 -9.15 -5.91 -15.57
N GLU A 162 -8.30 -4.96 -15.18
CA GLU A 162 -7.70 -3.96 -16.06
C GLU A 162 -6.35 -4.44 -16.57
N LEU A 163 -6.31 -5.63 -17.21
CA LEU A 163 -5.07 -6.07 -17.86
C LEU A 163 -4.66 -5.02 -18.88
N PRO A 164 -3.36 -4.68 -18.94
CA PRO A 164 -2.90 -3.61 -19.81
C PRO A 164 -3.32 -3.90 -21.24
N ASP A 165 -4.18 -3.07 -21.75
CA ASP A 165 -4.32 -2.90 -23.18
C ASP A 165 -2.93 -2.54 -23.73
N ALA A 166 -2.58 -3.01 -24.90
CA ALA A 166 -1.28 -2.77 -25.56
C ALA A 166 -0.92 -1.27 -25.70
N GLN A 167 -1.85 -0.38 -25.40
CA GLN A 167 -1.70 1.07 -25.41
C GLN A 167 -1.31 1.70 -24.06
N ARG A 168 -1.32 0.96 -22.95
CA ARG A 168 -0.87 1.48 -21.64
C ARG A 168 0.62 1.24 -21.45
N SER A 169 1.41 2.30 -21.48
CA SER A 169 2.79 2.26 -21.01
C SER A 169 2.82 2.08 -19.48
N PHE A 170 3.59 1.12 -19.00
CA PHE A 170 3.95 1.06 -17.59
C PHE A 170 4.98 2.16 -17.33
N GLU A 171 4.61 3.20 -16.61
CA GLU A 171 5.57 4.07 -15.95
C GLU A 171 6.08 3.34 -14.71
N ILE A 172 7.28 2.77 -14.84
CA ILE A 172 8.05 2.18 -13.73
C ILE A 172 8.80 3.31 -13.03
#